data_e5b892b15982721776c53a5c78bcdb3d
#
_entry.id   e5b892b15982721776c53a5c78bcdb3d
#
_cell.length_a   1.000
_cell.length_b   1.000
_cell.length_c   1.000
_cell.angle_alpha   90.00
_cell.angle_beta   90.00
_cell.angle_gamma   90.00
#
_symmetry.space_group_name_H-M   'P 1'
#
loop_
_entity.id
_entity.type
_entity.pdbx_description
1 polymer ?
#
loop_
_entity_poly.entity_id
_entity_poly.type
_entity_poly.pdbx_seq_one_letter_code
_entity_poly.pdbx_strand_id
1 'polypeptide(L)'
;PNHRTSHEGDIPNVGGICTVSAFLITFLVSNLFFDFKISTYLFLAGLYIIFLVGFFDDILEFTPMQKINGELLAAFILIVLANVRFTNLYGIFGIYELNGLWGGILSYGISFFAFLLILNAINLIDGVDGLATGIGIEACLFLALYFQMTGNICESVIAYLTIGSLAIFFIYNVFENKKKIFMGD
;
A
#
# COMPACT_ATOMS: atom_id res chain seq x y z
N PRO A 1 2.31 -0.61 28.63
CA PRO A 1 2.98 -1.77 28.04
C PRO A 1 1.94 -2.66 27.42
N ASN A 2 1.76 -2.55 26.09
CA ASN A 2 0.85 -3.42 25.35
C ASN A 2 1.46 -4.83 25.32
N HIS A 3 0.75 -5.84 25.78
CA HIS A 3 1.15 -7.25 25.83
C HIS A 3 1.39 -7.91 24.45
N ARG A 4 1.53 -7.15 23.37
CA ARG A 4 1.74 -7.64 21.99
C ARG A 4 3.16 -7.45 21.47
N THR A 5 4.04 -6.76 22.21
CA THR A 5 5.42 -6.55 21.76
C THR A 5 6.37 -7.49 22.52
N SER A 6 7.05 -8.37 21.80
CA SER A 6 8.05 -9.32 22.33
C SER A 6 9.42 -8.69 22.63
N HIS A 7 9.56 -7.36 22.59
CA HIS A 7 10.83 -6.67 22.77
C HIS A 7 10.81 -5.71 23.96
N GLU A 8 11.83 -5.84 24.84
CA GLU A 8 12.12 -4.91 25.93
C GLU A 8 12.91 -3.72 25.36
N GLY A 9 12.20 -2.62 25.04
CA GLY A 9 12.80 -1.34 24.62
C GLY A 9 11.80 -0.48 23.82
N ASP A 10 11.92 0.84 23.92
CA ASP A 10 11.16 1.78 23.07
C ASP A 10 11.74 1.75 21.64
N ILE A 11 11.16 0.92 20.78
CA ILE A 11 11.52 0.87 19.36
C ILE A 11 10.71 1.95 18.64
N PRO A 12 11.35 2.89 17.94
CA PRO A 12 10.64 3.99 17.31
C PRO A 12 9.83 3.54 16.07
N ASN A 13 8.57 3.98 16.00
CA ASN A 13 7.67 3.78 14.85
C ASN A 13 7.95 4.83 13.76
N VAL A 14 9.17 4.88 13.24
CA VAL A 14 9.57 5.86 12.21
C VAL A 14 9.78 5.23 10.83
N GLY A 15 9.64 3.91 10.74
CA GLY A 15 9.90 3.18 9.50
C GLY A 15 9.01 3.62 8.35
N GLY A 16 7.72 3.79 8.60
CA GLY A 16 6.76 4.28 7.61
C GLY A 16 7.12 5.66 7.06
N ILE A 17 7.49 6.59 7.94
CA ILE A 17 7.90 7.95 7.53
C ILE A 17 9.13 7.89 6.62
N CYS A 18 10.15 7.11 6.99
CA CYS A 18 11.37 6.97 6.20
C CYS A 18 11.08 6.32 4.84
N THR A 19 10.29 5.26 4.81
CA THR A 19 9.93 4.52 3.60
C THR A 19 9.12 5.39 2.63
N VAL A 20 8.08 6.07 3.12
CA VAL A 20 7.24 6.96 2.30
C VAL A 20 8.03 8.17 1.82
N SER A 21 8.89 8.76 2.65
CA SER A 21 9.74 9.89 2.25
C SER A 21 10.73 9.49 1.16
N ALA A 22 11.39 8.33 1.30
CA ALA A 22 12.30 7.79 0.29
C ALA A 22 11.57 7.54 -1.04
N PHE A 23 10.38 6.93 -0.97
CA PHE A 23 9.54 6.71 -2.16
C PHE A 23 9.16 8.03 -2.83
N LEU A 24 8.67 9.03 -2.08
CA LEU A 24 8.24 10.32 -2.64
C LEU A 24 9.40 11.07 -3.30
N ILE A 25 10.58 11.10 -2.67
CA ILE A 25 11.77 11.75 -3.24
C ILE A 25 12.16 11.06 -4.55
N THR A 26 12.25 9.74 -4.57
CA THR A 26 12.62 8.98 -5.77
C THR A 26 11.56 9.08 -6.86
N PHE A 27 10.26 9.13 -6.50
CA PHE A 27 9.18 9.38 -7.45
C PHE A 27 9.28 10.78 -8.06
N LEU A 28 9.54 11.82 -7.27
CA LEU A 28 9.74 13.17 -7.79
C LEU A 28 10.90 13.25 -8.78
N VAL A 29 12.01 12.58 -8.50
CA VAL A 29 13.14 12.49 -9.44
C VAL A 29 12.75 11.72 -10.71
N SER A 30 11.96 10.65 -10.59
CA SER A 30 11.54 9.87 -11.76
C SER A 30 10.65 10.65 -12.73
N ASN A 31 9.94 11.69 -12.27
CA ASN A 31 9.18 12.60 -13.14
C ASN A 31 10.05 13.40 -14.14
N LEU A 32 11.35 13.45 -13.93
CA LEU A 32 12.28 14.06 -14.90
C LEU A 32 12.53 13.15 -16.13
N PHE A 33 12.19 11.88 -16.03
CA PHE A 33 12.51 10.85 -17.03
C PHE A 33 11.26 10.17 -17.61
N PHE A 34 10.13 10.21 -16.90
CA PHE A 34 8.91 9.49 -17.26
C PHE A 34 7.68 10.42 -17.18
N ASP A 35 6.82 10.33 -18.18
CA ASP A 35 5.55 11.07 -18.23
C ASP A 35 4.44 10.26 -17.59
N PHE A 36 4.15 10.52 -16.32
CA PHE A 36 3.08 9.85 -15.59
C PHE A 36 1.70 10.41 -15.92
N LYS A 37 0.70 9.55 -16.00
CA LYS A 37 -0.71 9.93 -16.21
C LYS A 37 -1.30 10.55 -14.95
N ILE A 38 -2.36 11.34 -15.10
CA ILE A 38 -3.10 11.90 -13.96
C ILE A 38 -3.64 10.82 -13.00
N SER A 39 -4.02 9.65 -13.51
CA SER A 39 -4.45 8.52 -12.71
C SER A 39 -3.37 8.03 -11.74
N THR A 40 -2.10 8.13 -12.13
CA THR A 40 -0.96 7.80 -11.27
C THR A 40 -0.85 8.76 -10.08
N TYR A 41 -1.02 10.06 -10.30
CA TYR A 41 -1.00 11.04 -9.21
C TYR A 41 -2.20 10.87 -8.26
N LEU A 42 -3.37 10.54 -8.79
CA LEU A 42 -4.55 10.20 -7.97
C LEU A 42 -4.32 8.92 -7.16
N PHE A 43 -3.71 7.90 -7.76
CA PHE A 43 -3.30 6.70 -7.06
C PHE A 43 -2.35 7.00 -5.90
N LEU A 44 -1.30 7.79 -6.14
CA LEU A 44 -0.35 8.20 -5.11
C LEU A 44 -0.99 9.08 -4.03
N ALA A 45 -1.94 9.95 -4.39
CA ALA A 45 -2.70 10.72 -3.41
C ALA A 45 -3.52 9.82 -2.48
N GLY A 46 -4.14 8.76 -3.00
CA GLY A 46 -4.84 7.76 -2.19
C GLY A 46 -3.88 7.03 -1.24
N LEU A 47 -2.72 6.59 -1.74
CA LEU A 47 -1.69 5.94 -0.89
C LEU A 47 -1.17 6.89 0.20
N TYR A 48 -0.97 8.17 -0.12
CA TYR A 48 -0.53 9.15 0.86
C TYR A 48 -1.56 9.40 1.96
N ILE A 49 -2.86 9.33 1.63
CA ILE A 49 -3.94 9.41 2.64
C ILE A 49 -3.89 8.20 3.57
N ILE A 50 -3.67 6.98 3.05
CA ILE A 50 -3.51 5.79 3.90
C ILE A 50 -2.34 5.99 4.87
N PHE A 51 -1.20 6.45 4.36
CA PHE A 51 -0.05 6.76 5.19
C PHE A 51 -0.38 7.79 6.28
N LEU A 52 -1.10 8.88 5.95
CA LEU A 52 -1.51 9.88 6.95
C LEU A 52 -2.46 9.29 8.00
N VAL A 53 -3.38 8.42 7.59
CA VAL A 53 -4.29 7.73 8.53
C VAL A 53 -3.50 6.88 9.51
N GLY A 54 -2.57 6.03 9.04
CA GLY A 54 -1.71 5.23 9.91
C GLY A 54 -0.81 6.09 10.80
N PHE A 55 -0.17 7.11 10.23
CA PHE A 55 0.69 8.03 10.99
C PHE A 55 -0.05 8.76 12.11
N PHE A 56 -1.27 9.24 11.84
CA PHE A 56 -2.09 9.89 12.87
C PHE A 56 -2.69 8.89 13.86
N ASP A 57 -2.96 7.65 13.43
CA ASP A 57 -3.40 6.58 14.33
C ASP A 57 -2.32 6.27 15.37
N ASP A 58 -1.06 6.16 14.96
CA ASP A 58 0.09 5.95 15.87
C ASP A 58 0.24 7.07 16.92
N ILE A 59 -0.12 8.32 16.58
CA ILE A 59 0.04 9.49 17.46
C ILE A 59 -1.21 9.73 18.33
N LEU A 60 -2.40 9.61 17.74
CA LEU A 60 -3.67 10.04 18.34
C LEU A 60 -4.53 8.89 18.85
N GLU A 61 -4.09 7.63 18.64
CA GLU A 61 -4.83 6.42 19.01
C GLU A 61 -6.28 6.49 18.53
N PHE A 62 -6.49 6.44 17.21
CA PHE A 62 -7.81 6.55 16.60
C PHE A 62 -8.76 5.46 17.10
N THR A 63 -10.03 5.82 17.22
CA THR A 63 -11.08 4.84 17.37
C THR A 63 -11.22 4.01 16.07
N PRO A 64 -11.66 2.74 16.13
CA PRO A 64 -11.84 1.92 14.93
C PRO A 64 -12.68 2.60 13.83
N MET A 65 -13.68 3.39 14.23
CA MET A 65 -14.51 4.13 13.27
C MET A 65 -13.77 5.28 12.59
N GLN A 66 -12.87 5.96 13.28
CA GLN A 66 -12.04 7.02 12.68
C GLN A 66 -11.06 6.43 11.66
N LYS A 67 -10.41 5.30 12.00
CA LYS A 67 -9.50 4.57 11.11
C LYS A 67 -10.24 4.13 9.83
N ILE A 68 -11.37 3.43 9.98
CA ILE A 68 -12.19 2.97 8.83
C ILE A 68 -12.64 4.14 7.95
N ASN A 69 -13.03 5.28 8.52
CA ASN A 69 -13.43 6.44 7.72
C ASN A 69 -12.28 6.99 6.88
N GLY A 70 -11.06 7.03 7.42
CA GLY A 70 -9.87 7.43 6.68
C GLY A 70 -9.52 6.43 5.56
N GLU A 71 -9.58 5.14 5.85
CA GLU A 71 -9.38 4.06 4.88
C GLU A 71 -10.43 4.12 3.74
N LEU A 72 -11.70 4.40 4.07
CA LEU A 72 -12.76 4.57 3.07
C LEU A 72 -12.53 5.80 2.17
N LEU A 73 -12.02 6.90 2.73
CA LEU A 73 -11.67 8.08 1.94
C LEU A 73 -10.55 7.76 0.95
N ALA A 74 -9.50 7.06 1.40
CA ALA A 74 -8.43 6.62 0.53
C ALA A 74 -8.94 5.64 -0.54
N ALA A 75 -9.77 4.67 -0.15
CA ALA A 75 -10.41 3.74 -1.07
C ALA A 75 -11.23 4.45 -2.14
N PHE A 76 -11.99 5.49 -1.77
CA PHE A 76 -12.76 6.29 -2.72
C PHE A 76 -11.86 6.95 -3.77
N ILE A 77 -10.76 7.55 -3.35
CA ILE A 77 -9.83 8.20 -4.28
C ILE A 77 -9.19 7.16 -5.21
N LEU A 78 -8.74 6.03 -4.68
CA LEU A 78 -8.10 4.97 -5.47
C LEU A 78 -9.08 4.30 -6.45
N ILE A 79 -10.25 3.91 -5.95
CA ILE A 79 -11.19 3.07 -6.71
C ILE A 79 -12.05 3.91 -7.65
N VAL A 80 -12.50 5.09 -7.19
CA VAL A 80 -13.42 5.93 -7.97
C VAL A 80 -12.67 6.95 -8.83
N LEU A 81 -11.76 7.75 -8.22
CA LEU A 81 -11.09 8.82 -8.94
C LEU A 81 -9.91 8.33 -9.81
N ALA A 82 -9.07 7.44 -9.27
CA ALA A 82 -7.98 6.83 -10.02
C ALA A 82 -8.44 5.64 -10.89
N ASN A 83 -9.71 5.20 -10.74
CA ASN A 83 -10.32 4.07 -11.46
C ASN A 83 -9.56 2.74 -11.31
N VAL A 84 -8.94 2.52 -10.13
CA VAL A 84 -8.26 1.26 -9.79
C VAL A 84 -9.29 0.28 -9.24
N ARG A 85 -9.91 -0.51 -10.10
CA ARG A 85 -10.99 -1.42 -9.73
C ARG A 85 -10.98 -2.70 -10.56
N PHE A 86 -11.61 -3.74 -10.04
CA PHE A 86 -11.82 -4.96 -10.80
C PHE A 86 -12.82 -4.73 -11.94
N THR A 87 -12.39 -4.98 -13.16
CA THR A 87 -13.23 -4.88 -14.38
C THR A 87 -13.54 -6.24 -14.99
N ASN A 88 -12.81 -7.28 -14.58
CA ASN A 88 -12.96 -8.65 -15.07
C ASN A 88 -12.68 -9.63 -13.93
N LEU A 89 -13.46 -10.69 -13.82
CA LEU A 89 -13.25 -11.77 -12.86
C LEU A 89 -12.70 -13.05 -13.51
N TYR A 90 -12.37 -13.01 -14.79
CA TYR A 90 -11.72 -14.11 -15.54
C TYR A 90 -12.42 -15.48 -15.41
N GLY A 91 -13.74 -15.48 -15.27
CA GLY A 91 -14.55 -16.70 -15.16
C GLY A 91 -14.77 -17.19 -13.71
N ILE A 92 -14.30 -16.47 -12.69
CA ILE A 92 -14.65 -16.77 -11.30
C ILE A 92 -16.17 -16.66 -11.14
N PHE A 93 -16.80 -17.70 -10.60
CA PHE A 93 -18.27 -17.85 -10.52
C PHE A 93 -18.99 -17.73 -11.87
N GLY A 94 -18.32 -18.00 -13.01
CA GLY A 94 -18.87 -17.87 -14.34
C GLY A 94 -19.01 -16.42 -14.83
N ILE A 95 -18.47 -15.45 -14.09
CA ILE A 95 -18.49 -14.02 -14.41
C ILE A 95 -17.16 -13.64 -15.07
N TYR A 96 -17.23 -13.08 -16.27
CA TYR A 96 -16.05 -12.58 -16.99
C TYR A 96 -15.94 -11.06 -16.80
N GLU A 97 -16.68 -10.29 -17.57
CA GLU A 97 -16.61 -8.83 -17.55
C GLU A 97 -17.68 -8.22 -16.65
N LEU A 98 -17.28 -7.22 -15.88
CA LEU A 98 -18.14 -6.47 -14.99
C LEU A 98 -18.68 -5.20 -15.68
N ASN A 99 -19.49 -5.42 -16.72
CA ASN A 99 -20.06 -4.38 -17.57
C ASN A 99 -21.51 -4.03 -17.20
N GLY A 100 -21.98 -2.86 -17.66
CA GLY A 100 -23.33 -2.36 -17.41
C GLY A 100 -23.56 -1.93 -15.97
N LEU A 101 -24.82 -1.63 -15.63
CA LEU A 101 -25.18 -1.08 -14.31
C LEU A 101 -24.84 -2.05 -13.16
N TRP A 102 -25.27 -3.30 -13.25
CA TRP A 102 -25.07 -4.31 -12.21
C TRP A 102 -23.60 -4.74 -12.12
N GLY A 103 -22.92 -4.90 -13.27
CA GLY A 103 -21.49 -5.20 -13.32
C GLY A 103 -20.67 -4.05 -12.71
N GLY A 104 -21.04 -2.80 -12.97
CA GLY A 104 -20.40 -1.63 -12.35
C GLY A 104 -20.55 -1.61 -10.83
N ILE A 105 -21.77 -1.81 -10.30
CA ILE A 105 -22.01 -1.87 -8.85
C ILE A 105 -21.17 -2.98 -8.21
N LEU A 106 -21.14 -4.17 -8.83
CA LEU A 106 -20.36 -5.30 -8.34
C LEU A 106 -18.85 -5.02 -8.39
N SER A 107 -18.37 -4.39 -9.47
CA SER A 107 -16.98 -3.95 -9.64
C SER A 107 -16.52 -3.06 -8.49
N TYR A 108 -17.26 -2.00 -8.20
CA TYR A 108 -16.94 -1.11 -7.09
C TYR A 108 -17.04 -1.84 -5.74
N GLY A 109 -18.12 -2.60 -5.49
CA GLY A 109 -18.30 -3.33 -4.23
C GLY A 109 -17.17 -4.30 -3.93
N ILE A 110 -16.78 -5.13 -4.92
CA ILE A 110 -15.66 -6.07 -4.77
C ILE A 110 -14.35 -5.31 -4.55
N SER A 111 -14.12 -4.20 -5.27
CA SER A 111 -12.88 -3.44 -5.15
C SER A 111 -12.74 -2.77 -3.79
N PHE A 112 -13.80 -2.17 -3.25
CA PHE A 112 -13.81 -1.62 -1.89
C PHE A 112 -13.58 -2.70 -0.83
N PHE A 113 -14.28 -3.84 -0.97
CA PHE A 113 -14.11 -4.96 -0.04
C PHE A 113 -12.69 -5.51 -0.05
N ALA A 114 -12.14 -5.79 -1.25
CA ALA A 114 -10.78 -6.30 -1.41
C ALA A 114 -9.73 -5.32 -0.87
N PHE A 115 -9.90 -4.02 -1.13
CA PHE A 115 -9.00 -2.99 -0.62
C PHE A 115 -8.95 -2.99 0.91
N LEU A 116 -10.10 -2.89 1.58
CA LEU A 116 -10.17 -2.89 3.03
C LEU A 116 -9.67 -4.21 3.63
N LEU A 117 -10.00 -5.34 3.00
CA LEU A 117 -9.53 -6.66 3.45
C LEU A 117 -8.01 -6.77 3.40
N ILE A 118 -7.38 -6.37 2.28
CA ILE A 118 -5.92 -6.45 2.10
C ILE A 118 -5.23 -5.50 3.08
N LEU A 119 -5.72 -4.26 3.21
CA LEU A 119 -5.14 -3.26 4.09
C LEU A 119 -5.13 -3.73 5.56
N ASN A 120 -6.28 -4.23 6.04
CA ASN A 120 -6.37 -4.76 7.40
C ASN A 120 -5.58 -6.06 7.58
N ALA A 121 -5.50 -6.93 6.56
CA ALA A 121 -4.69 -8.14 6.62
C ALA A 121 -3.19 -7.80 6.73
N ILE A 122 -2.69 -6.84 5.95
CA ILE A 122 -1.29 -6.39 6.01
C ILE A 122 -0.99 -5.79 7.38
N ASN A 123 -1.86 -4.93 7.90
CA ASN A 123 -1.71 -4.36 9.23
C ASN A 123 -1.64 -5.46 10.32
N LEU A 124 -2.45 -6.52 10.20
CA LEU A 124 -2.44 -7.63 11.15
C LEU A 124 -1.14 -8.45 11.13
N ILE A 125 -0.53 -8.64 9.96
CA ILE A 125 0.72 -9.41 9.81
C ILE A 125 1.98 -8.59 10.07
N ASP A 126 1.90 -7.26 10.13
CA ASP A 126 3.05 -6.38 10.39
C ASP A 126 3.60 -6.53 11.83
N GLY A 127 2.90 -7.23 12.71
CA GLY A 127 3.41 -7.63 14.01
C GLY A 127 4.56 -8.65 13.99
N VAL A 128 4.92 -9.19 12.83
CA VAL A 128 6.03 -10.14 12.64
C VAL A 128 7.13 -9.49 11.81
N ASP A 129 8.34 -9.44 12.37
CA ASP A 129 9.51 -8.82 11.74
C ASP A 129 9.72 -9.25 10.29
N GLY A 130 9.73 -8.30 9.38
CA GLY A 130 9.98 -8.51 7.97
C GLY A 130 8.86 -9.20 7.18
N LEU A 131 7.80 -9.71 7.82
CA LEU A 131 6.77 -10.47 7.12
C LEU A 131 5.96 -9.58 6.18
N ALA A 132 5.38 -8.50 6.67
CA ALA A 132 4.60 -7.57 5.85
C ALA A 132 5.45 -6.94 4.75
N THR A 133 6.66 -6.49 5.11
CA THR A 133 7.61 -5.90 4.17
C THR A 133 8.07 -6.89 3.11
N GLY A 134 8.36 -8.13 3.50
CA GLY A 134 8.76 -9.20 2.59
C GLY A 134 7.66 -9.51 1.56
N ILE A 135 6.42 -9.67 2.01
CA ILE A 135 5.25 -9.85 1.13
C ILE A 135 5.08 -8.64 0.20
N GLY A 136 5.24 -7.41 0.73
CA GLY A 136 5.17 -6.19 -0.06
C GLY A 136 6.23 -6.13 -1.17
N ILE A 137 7.48 -6.49 -0.87
CA ILE A 137 8.58 -6.55 -1.86
C ILE A 137 8.28 -7.61 -2.92
N GLU A 138 7.85 -8.80 -2.51
CA GLU A 138 7.51 -9.89 -3.43
C GLU A 138 6.37 -9.50 -4.37
N ALA A 139 5.27 -8.96 -3.83
CA ALA A 139 4.13 -8.50 -4.62
C ALA A 139 4.55 -7.39 -5.62
N CYS A 140 5.33 -6.41 -5.17
CA CYS A 140 5.83 -5.35 -6.03
C CYS A 140 6.77 -5.87 -7.12
N LEU A 141 7.58 -6.92 -6.84
CA LEU A 141 8.44 -7.54 -7.84
C LEU A 141 7.62 -8.20 -8.95
N PHE A 142 6.60 -8.98 -8.61
CA PHE A 142 5.69 -9.56 -9.59
C PHE A 142 4.98 -8.49 -10.43
N LEU A 143 4.47 -7.44 -9.80
CA LEU A 143 3.83 -6.33 -10.49
C LEU A 143 4.81 -5.58 -11.41
N ALA A 144 6.04 -5.31 -10.97
CA ALA A 144 7.05 -4.64 -11.76
C ALA A 144 7.37 -5.42 -13.04
N LEU A 145 7.59 -6.73 -12.92
CA LEU A 145 7.84 -7.60 -14.06
C LEU A 145 6.64 -7.70 -14.98
N TYR A 146 5.44 -7.86 -14.44
CA TYR A 146 4.22 -7.92 -15.23
C TYR A 146 3.99 -6.63 -16.03
N PHE A 147 4.11 -5.46 -15.40
CA PHE A 147 3.94 -4.19 -16.08
C PHE A 147 5.03 -3.94 -17.12
N GLN A 148 6.26 -4.35 -16.84
CA GLN A 148 7.35 -4.27 -17.82
C GLN A 148 7.08 -5.15 -19.06
N MET A 149 6.59 -6.37 -18.86
CA MET A 149 6.26 -7.30 -19.96
C MET A 149 5.05 -6.82 -20.77
N THR A 150 4.10 -6.12 -20.16
CA THR A 150 2.91 -5.56 -20.84
C THR A 150 3.13 -4.17 -21.43
N GLY A 151 4.35 -3.60 -21.30
CA GLY A 151 4.70 -2.28 -21.84
C GLY A 151 4.23 -1.10 -21.00
N ASN A 152 3.70 -1.34 -19.81
CA ASN A 152 3.26 -0.32 -18.85
C ASN A 152 4.46 0.16 -18.01
N ILE A 153 5.39 0.89 -18.64
CA ILE A 153 6.69 1.24 -18.03
C ILE A 153 6.52 2.14 -16.81
N CYS A 154 5.60 3.11 -16.83
CA CYS A 154 5.37 4.01 -15.70
C CYS A 154 4.93 3.26 -14.44
N GLU A 155 4.00 2.32 -14.57
CA GLU A 155 3.50 1.47 -13.48
C GLU A 155 4.62 0.53 -12.98
N SER A 156 5.46 0.01 -13.88
CA SER A 156 6.64 -0.79 -13.52
C SER A 156 7.65 0.03 -12.72
N VAL A 157 7.92 1.28 -13.10
CA VAL A 157 8.81 2.18 -12.36
C VAL A 157 8.31 2.40 -10.94
N ILE A 158 7.03 2.67 -10.74
CA ILE A 158 6.43 2.83 -9.40
C ILE A 158 6.67 1.60 -8.54
N ALA A 159 6.46 0.40 -9.10
CA ALA A 159 6.68 -0.84 -8.36
C ALA A 159 8.17 -1.01 -7.97
N TYR A 160 9.12 -0.70 -8.86
CA TYR A 160 10.54 -0.73 -8.53
C TYR A 160 10.95 0.31 -7.48
N LEU A 161 10.39 1.53 -7.52
CA LEU A 161 10.63 2.55 -6.49
C LEU A 161 10.11 2.09 -5.12
N THR A 162 8.96 1.41 -5.09
CA THR A 162 8.41 0.82 -3.87
C THR A 162 9.32 -0.27 -3.32
N ILE A 163 9.82 -1.18 -4.17
CA ILE A 163 10.79 -2.22 -3.77
C ILE A 163 12.03 -1.57 -3.13
N GLY A 164 12.60 -0.54 -3.78
CA GLY A 164 13.79 0.13 -3.28
C GLY A 164 13.58 0.77 -1.89
N SER A 165 12.44 1.41 -1.67
CA SER A 165 12.09 2.02 -0.38
C SER A 165 11.85 0.97 0.71
N LEU A 166 11.16 -0.12 0.39
CA LEU A 166 10.88 -1.21 1.33
C LEU A 166 12.12 -2.05 1.66
N ALA A 167 13.03 -2.25 0.71
CA ALA A 167 14.23 -3.07 0.91
C ALA A 167 15.14 -2.52 2.01
N ILE A 168 15.32 -1.21 2.06
CA ILE A 168 16.12 -0.57 3.12
C ILE A 168 15.44 -0.76 4.47
N PHE A 169 14.14 -0.53 4.55
CA PHE A 169 13.38 -0.75 5.78
C PHE A 169 13.47 -2.22 6.22
N PHE A 170 13.34 -3.18 5.32
CA PHE A 170 13.44 -4.61 5.60
C PHE A 170 14.77 -4.96 6.28
N ILE A 171 15.88 -4.40 5.81
CA ILE A 171 17.21 -4.64 6.40
C ILE A 171 17.25 -4.18 7.86
N TYR A 172 16.75 -2.97 8.15
CA TYR A 172 16.73 -2.44 9.51
C TYR A 172 15.72 -3.14 10.43
N ASN A 173 14.60 -3.60 9.87
CA ASN A 173 13.58 -4.31 10.64
C ASN A 173 14.01 -5.74 11.01
N VAL A 174 14.71 -6.46 10.10
CA VAL A 174 15.03 -7.89 10.26
C VAL A 174 16.43 -8.12 10.84
N PHE A 175 17.45 -7.40 10.33
CA PHE A 175 18.85 -7.73 10.62
C PHE A 175 19.51 -6.86 11.68
N GLU A 176 18.97 -5.68 11.99
CA GLU A 176 19.54 -4.76 12.97
C GLU A 176 18.97 -4.97 14.37
N ASN A 177 19.78 -5.53 15.29
CA ASN A 177 19.36 -5.74 16.68
C ASN A 177 19.45 -4.47 17.55
N LYS A 178 20.35 -3.51 17.22
CA LYS A 178 20.60 -2.30 18.05
C LYS A 178 19.86 -1.06 17.55
N LYS A 179 19.46 -1.03 16.28
CA LYS A 179 18.78 0.11 15.64
C LYS A 179 17.51 -0.36 14.91
N LYS A 180 16.85 -1.33 15.51
CA LYS A 180 15.59 -1.86 14.96
C LYS A 180 14.55 -0.76 14.91
N ILE A 181 13.76 -0.73 13.84
CA ILE A 181 12.65 0.20 13.64
C ILE A 181 11.40 -0.58 13.26
N PHE A 182 10.24 -0.10 13.71
CA PHE A 182 8.94 -0.59 13.26
C PHE A 182 8.35 0.33 12.19
N MET A 183 7.47 -0.21 11.36
CA MET A 183 6.83 0.55 10.29
C MET A 183 5.80 1.53 10.87
N GLY A 184 5.08 1.13 11.89
CA GLY A 184 3.87 1.79 12.38
C GLY A 184 2.63 1.29 11.64
N ASP A 185 1.48 1.73 12.04
CA ASP A 185 0.16 1.31 11.51
C ASP A 185 -0.14 1.80 10.08
#